data_affbf4f2402e059832c62d9c90449a7f
#
_entry.id   affbf4f2402e059832c62d9c90449a7f
#
_cell.length_a   1.000
_cell.length_b   1.000
_cell.length_c   1.000
_cell.angle_alpha   90.00
_cell.angle_beta   90.00
_cell.angle_gamma   90.00
#
_symmetry.space_group_name_H-M   'P 1'
#
loop_
_entity.id
_entity.type
_entity.pdbx_description
1 polymer ?
#
loop_
_entity_poly.entity_id
_entity_poly.type
_entity_poly.pdbx_seq_one_letter_code
_entity_poly.pdbx_strand_id
1 'polypeptide(L)'
;VHAVFTAQITGIQPIALDILISADACAQRPKQWERNGHWYFLSTNVSAYKDIKSDWLDARNLCRKHCMDAISIETVEENDMVLDILEKQKLPYIWTSGRLCNFKGCDREDLQPVLINGWFWSGSGVKLAKTNETPAGWGYQPWSATGHFKRPQPDNAEFEINETKESCLGVLNNVYKDGIKWHDIGCYHTKAVICEDSPPLLQYIAATNPNIKKKKKKKKKKKKKKKKKKKKKKNMLMLFNALHQAYYYLTY
;
A
#
# COMPACT_ATOMS: atom_id res chain seq x y z
N VAL A 1 -4.22 -29.58 -7.09
CA VAL A 1 -5.61 -29.30 -7.44
C VAL A 1 -5.96 -27.96 -6.80
N HIS A 2 -5.94 -26.88 -7.60
CA HIS A 2 -6.25 -25.53 -7.13
C HIS A 2 -7.78 -25.37 -7.06
N ALA A 3 -8.32 -25.33 -5.85
CA ALA A 3 -9.71 -24.97 -5.64
C ALA A 3 -9.83 -23.45 -5.75
N VAL A 4 -10.38 -23.00 -6.88
CA VAL A 4 -10.85 -21.62 -7.06
C VAL A 4 -12.13 -21.46 -6.24
N PHE A 5 -12.05 -20.76 -5.12
CA PHE A 5 -13.23 -20.36 -4.37
C PHE A 5 -13.95 -19.24 -5.14
N THR A 6 -14.90 -19.63 -5.99
CA THR A 6 -15.94 -18.72 -6.45
C THR A 6 -16.99 -18.62 -5.36
N ALA A 7 -16.82 -17.69 -4.43
CA ALA A 7 -17.91 -17.28 -3.55
C ALA A 7 -18.91 -16.49 -4.39
N GLN A 8 -20.00 -17.12 -4.79
CA GLN A 8 -21.20 -16.43 -5.26
C GLN A 8 -21.82 -15.70 -4.05
N ILE A 9 -21.46 -14.46 -3.84
CA ILE A 9 -22.19 -13.55 -2.95
C ILE A 9 -23.37 -13.02 -3.76
N THR A 10 -24.47 -13.81 -3.75
CA THR A 10 -25.79 -13.35 -4.21
C THR A 10 -26.31 -12.32 -3.21
N GLY A 11 -26.37 -11.06 -3.59
CA GLY A 11 -27.10 -10.02 -2.87
C GLY A 11 -26.38 -8.72 -2.50
N ILE A 12 -25.09 -8.55 -2.81
CA ILE A 12 -24.45 -7.24 -2.65
C ILE A 12 -24.50 -6.52 -3.99
N GLN A 13 -25.28 -5.45 -4.04
CA GLN A 13 -25.38 -4.61 -5.24
C GLN A 13 -23.99 -4.04 -5.57
N PRO A 14 -23.57 -4.03 -6.85
CA PRO A 14 -22.26 -3.52 -7.27
C PRO A 14 -22.03 -2.03 -6.99
N ILE A 15 -23.06 -1.31 -6.57
CA ILE A 15 -23.08 0.14 -6.29
C ILE A 15 -22.09 0.57 -5.20
N ALA A 16 -21.80 -0.26 -4.21
CA ALA A 16 -20.91 0.12 -3.09
C ALA A 16 -19.43 0.16 -3.48
N LEU A 17 -18.99 -0.64 -4.45
CA LEU A 17 -17.58 -0.67 -4.87
C LEU A 17 -17.26 0.49 -5.83
N ASP A 18 -18.19 0.87 -6.70
CA ASP A 18 -18.00 1.98 -7.65
C ASP A 18 -17.94 3.36 -6.98
N ILE A 19 -18.52 3.50 -5.78
CA ILE A 19 -18.46 4.75 -5.00
C ILE A 19 -17.07 4.98 -4.39
N LEU A 20 -16.34 3.90 -4.08
CA LEU A 20 -15.02 3.97 -3.42
C LEU A 20 -13.86 4.05 -4.40
N ILE A 21 -13.99 3.52 -5.63
CA ILE A 21 -12.89 3.37 -6.57
C ILE A 21 -13.06 4.33 -7.75
N SER A 22 -12.12 5.28 -7.88
CA SER A 22 -12.08 6.19 -9.03
C SER A 22 -11.11 5.67 -10.09
N ALA A 23 -11.60 5.39 -11.29
CA ALA A 23 -10.79 4.98 -12.43
C ALA A 23 -9.68 5.99 -12.79
N ASP A 24 -9.97 7.28 -12.65
CA ASP A 24 -8.98 8.34 -12.88
C ASP A 24 -7.95 8.41 -11.73
N ALA A 25 -8.38 8.26 -10.46
CA ALA A 25 -7.46 8.18 -9.33
C ALA A 25 -6.55 6.95 -9.43
N CYS A 26 -7.08 5.78 -9.80
CA CYS A 26 -6.29 4.58 -10.08
C CYS A 26 -5.25 4.79 -11.17
N ALA A 27 -5.63 5.51 -12.24
CA ALA A 27 -4.71 5.82 -13.33
C ALA A 27 -3.59 6.79 -12.95
N GLN A 28 -3.86 7.67 -11.98
CA GLN A 28 -2.96 8.72 -11.50
C GLN A 28 -2.42 8.45 -10.09
N ARG A 29 -2.63 7.22 -9.58
CA ARG A 29 -2.21 6.88 -8.23
C ARG A 29 -0.77 7.29 -7.94
N PRO A 30 -0.46 7.75 -6.73
CA PRO A 30 0.89 8.08 -6.33
C PRO A 30 1.80 6.84 -6.46
N LYS A 31 3.07 7.06 -6.83
CA LYS A 31 4.08 6.03 -7.02
C LYS A 31 5.38 6.53 -6.45
N GLN A 32 5.60 6.31 -5.16
CA GLN A 32 6.78 6.81 -4.47
C GLN A 32 7.91 5.77 -4.44
N TRP A 33 7.55 4.52 -4.16
CA TRP A 33 8.50 3.39 -4.12
C TRP A 33 7.98 2.25 -4.98
N GLU A 34 8.88 1.40 -5.43
CA GLU A 34 8.56 0.16 -6.15
C GLU A 34 9.35 -0.99 -5.55
N ARG A 35 8.66 -2.09 -5.23
CA ARG A 35 9.22 -3.37 -4.80
C ARG A 35 8.42 -4.49 -5.44
N ASN A 36 9.10 -5.53 -5.90
CA ASN A 36 8.49 -6.75 -6.42
C ASN A 36 7.38 -6.52 -7.48
N GLY A 37 7.47 -5.42 -8.24
CA GLY A 37 6.48 -5.03 -9.25
C GLY A 37 5.26 -4.29 -8.72
N HIS A 38 5.16 -4.05 -7.41
CA HIS A 38 4.14 -3.22 -6.78
C HIS A 38 4.63 -1.80 -6.53
N TRP A 39 3.74 -0.84 -6.66
CA TRP A 39 3.98 0.54 -6.29
C TRP A 39 3.39 0.85 -4.93
N TYR A 40 4.10 1.68 -4.18
CA TYR A 40 3.74 2.10 -2.84
C TYR A 40 3.73 3.62 -2.72
N PHE A 41 2.89 4.13 -1.79
CA PHE A 41 3.00 5.51 -1.32
C PHE A 41 2.60 5.62 0.15
N LEU A 42 3.19 6.61 0.83
CA LEU A 42 2.82 6.99 2.19
C LEU A 42 1.78 8.12 2.13
N SER A 43 0.69 8.00 2.91
CA SER A 43 -0.40 8.96 2.91
C SER A 43 0.07 10.38 3.25
N THR A 44 0.95 10.55 4.24
CA THR A 44 1.46 11.86 4.66
C THR A 44 2.32 12.57 3.60
N ASN A 45 2.86 11.85 2.64
CA ASN A 45 3.62 12.41 1.51
C ASN A 45 2.73 12.89 0.35
N VAL A 46 1.42 12.76 0.47
CA VAL A 46 0.45 13.24 -0.52
C VAL A 46 -0.26 14.46 0.08
N SER A 47 -0.12 15.62 -0.54
CA SER A 47 -0.65 16.88 -0.01
C SER A 47 -2.13 16.84 0.36
N ALA A 48 -2.94 16.10 -0.39
CA ALA A 48 -4.36 15.90 -0.10
C ALA A 48 -4.63 15.05 1.14
N TYR A 49 -3.64 14.33 1.67
CA TYR A 49 -3.81 13.37 2.78
C TYR A 49 -2.90 13.62 3.97
N LYS A 50 -1.96 14.57 3.88
CA LYS A 50 -0.90 14.79 4.88
C LYS A 50 -1.43 15.03 6.31
N ASP A 51 -2.58 15.67 6.43
CA ASP A 51 -3.20 16.03 7.70
C ASP A 51 -4.41 15.13 8.05
N ILE A 52 -4.70 14.11 7.22
CA ILE A 52 -5.80 13.21 7.45
C ILE A 52 -5.38 12.15 8.48
N LYS A 53 -6.12 12.12 9.59
CA LYS A 53 -6.05 11.05 10.58
C LYS A 53 -7.11 10.01 10.25
N SER A 54 -6.70 8.78 10.02
CA SER A 54 -7.59 7.69 9.59
C SER A 54 -7.54 6.56 10.60
N ASP A 55 -8.69 6.04 10.98
CA ASP A 55 -8.78 4.72 11.56
C ASP A 55 -8.38 3.65 10.54
N TRP A 56 -8.34 2.38 10.97
CA TRP A 56 -7.87 1.31 10.10
C TRP A 56 -8.72 1.14 8.84
N LEU A 57 -10.06 1.25 8.94
CA LEU A 57 -10.95 1.08 7.78
C LEU A 57 -10.84 2.26 6.82
N ASP A 58 -10.82 3.47 7.34
CA ASP A 58 -10.66 4.69 6.54
C ASP A 58 -9.29 4.75 5.87
N ALA A 59 -8.24 4.30 6.54
CA ALA A 59 -6.90 4.18 5.95
C ALA A 59 -6.90 3.24 4.73
N ARG A 60 -7.55 2.09 4.83
CA ARG A 60 -7.74 1.18 3.70
C ARG A 60 -8.57 1.81 2.58
N ASN A 61 -9.68 2.47 2.94
CA ASN A 61 -10.55 3.13 1.98
C ASN A 61 -9.84 4.28 1.23
N LEU A 62 -8.95 5.00 1.91
CA LEU A 62 -8.07 5.99 1.28
C LEU A 62 -7.20 5.34 0.18
N CYS A 63 -6.58 4.21 0.49
CA CYS A 63 -5.77 3.48 -0.50
C CYS A 63 -6.62 2.94 -1.66
N ARG A 64 -7.80 2.40 -1.37
CA ARG A 64 -8.71 1.81 -2.37
C ARG A 64 -9.19 2.79 -3.42
N LYS A 65 -9.37 4.07 -3.09
CA LYS A 65 -9.64 5.13 -4.07
C LYS A 65 -8.63 5.16 -5.21
N HIS A 66 -7.42 4.67 -4.97
CA HIS A 66 -6.31 4.62 -5.92
C HIS A 66 -6.05 3.24 -6.53
N CYS A 67 -6.95 2.26 -6.39
CA CYS A 67 -6.72 0.85 -6.73
C CYS A 67 -5.55 0.23 -5.96
N MET A 68 -5.35 0.67 -4.74
CA MET A 68 -4.37 0.16 -3.80
C MET A 68 -5.10 -0.34 -2.55
N ASP A 69 -4.40 -0.97 -1.63
CA ASP A 69 -4.91 -1.24 -0.28
C ASP A 69 -3.82 -0.84 0.72
N ALA A 70 -4.11 -0.85 2.02
CA ALA A 70 -3.06 -0.74 3.01
C ALA A 70 -2.05 -1.87 2.80
N ILE A 71 -0.78 -1.61 3.04
CA ILE A 71 0.32 -2.54 2.75
C ILE A 71 0.11 -3.90 3.43
N SER A 72 0.35 -4.96 2.67
CA SER A 72 0.49 -6.35 3.14
C SER A 72 1.99 -6.67 3.17
N ILE A 73 2.58 -6.85 4.34
CA ILE A 73 4.03 -7.05 4.49
C ILE A 73 4.31 -8.55 4.41
N GLU A 74 4.47 -9.08 3.20
CA GLU A 74 4.59 -10.51 2.94
C GLU A 74 6.04 -10.98 2.81
N THR A 75 6.97 -10.06 2.60
CA THR A 75 8.40 -10.34 2.41
C THR A 75 9.28 -9.52 3.36
N VAL A 76 10.50 -9.99 3.57
CA VAL A 76 11.54 -9.27 4.34
C VAL A 76 11.84 -7.93 3.71
N GLU A 77 11.93 -7.88 2.39
CA GLU A 77 12.26 -6.67 1.63
C GLU A 77 11.17 -5.60 1.76
N GLU A 78 9.90 -6.00 1.88
CA GLU A 78 8.80 -5.08 2.18
C GLU A 78 8.86 -4.58 3.60
N ASN A 79 9.16 -5.48 4.55
CA ASN A 79 9.33 -5.07 5.95
C ASN A 79 10.49 -4.08 6.08
N ASP A 80 11.64 -4.37 5.51
CA ASP A 80 12.81 -3.49 5.53
C ASP A 80 12.50 -2.11 4.89
N MET A 81 11.73 -2.08 3.81
CA MET A 81 11.25 -0.84 3.22
C MET A 81 10.36 -0.06 4.21
N VAL A 82 9.46 -0.73 4.92
CA VAL A 82 8.60 -0.10 5.93
C VAL A 82 9.42 0.47 7.09
N LEU A 83 10.38 -0.31 7.62
CA LEU A 83 11.27 0.13 8.69
C LEU A 83 12.04 1.40 8.27
N ASP A 84 12.64 1.39 7.07
CA ASP A 84 13.38 2.51 6.50
C ASP A 84 12.51 3.77 6.33
N ILE A 85 11.25 3.61 5.88
CA ILE A 85 10.30 4.72 5.74
C ILE A 85 9.94 5.31 7.11
N LEU A 86 9.61 4.48 8.11
CA LEU A 86 9.25 4.96 9.44
C LEU A 86 10.41 5.70 10.10
N GLU A 87 11.63 5.18 9.97
CA GLU A 87 12.83 5.80 10.52
C GLU A 87 13.14 7.14 9.86
N LYS A 88 13.25 7.17 8.52
CA LYS A 88 13.59 8.37 7.74
C LYS A 88 12.55 9.48 7.85
N GLN A 89 11.26 9.11 7.86
CA GLN A 89 10.16 10.07 7.99
C GLN A 89 9.84 10.41 9.45
N LYS A 90 10.52 9.78 10.42
CA LYS A 90 10.28 9.93 11.87
C LYS A 90 8.80 9.71 12.23
N LEU A 91 8.16 8.74 11.56
CA LEU A 91 6.78 8.42 11.85
C LEU A 91 6.70 7.52 13.09
N PRO A 92 5.82 7.83 14.05
CA PRO A 92 5.69 7.00 15.24
C PRO A 92 5.01 5.66 14.96
N TYR A 93 4.18 5.57 13.92
CA TYR A 93 3.41 4.38 13.56
C TYR A 93 2.73 4.50 12.20
N ILE A 94 2.37 3.36 11.62
CA ILE A 94 1.51 3.26 10.44
C ILE A 94 0.50 2.13 10.59
N TRP A 95 -0.60 2.22 9.85
CA TRP A 95 -1.48 1.10 9.57
C TRP A 95 -0.94 0.21 8.46
N THR A 96 -1.21 -1.10 8.61
CA THR A 96 -1.06 -2.12 7.56
C THR A 96 -2.45 -2.68 7.18
N SER A 97 -2.51 -3.62 6.25
CA SER A 97 -3.75 -4.38 5.97
C SER A 97 -3.99 -5.54 6.94
N GLY A 98 -3.07 -5.76 7.89
CA GLY A 98 -3.14 -6.88 8.83
C GLY A 98 -4.38 -6.83 9.71
N ARG A 99 -5.08 -7.96 9.81
CA ARG A 99 -6.35 -8.09 10.50
C ARG A 99 -6.46 -9.44 11.21
N LEU A 100 -6.97 -9.41 12.44
CA LEU A 100 -7.33 -10.62 13.17
C LEU A 100 -8.67 -11.16 12.67
N CYS A 101 -8.78 -12.46 12.44
CA CYS A 101 -10.02 -13.14 12.11
C CYS A 101 -10.87 -13.29 13.38
N ASN A 102 -11.73 -12.31 13.66
CA ASN A 102 -12.60 -12.28 14.84
C ASN A 102 -14.07 -11.96 14.46
N PHE A 103 -14.50 -12.43 13.30
CA PHE A 103 -15.84 -12.26 12.75
C PHE A 103 -16.44 -13.62 12.36
N LYS A 104 -17.67 -13.64 11.86
CA LYS A 104 -18.36 -14.86 11.46
C LYS A 104 -17.53 -15.69 10.48
N GLY A 105 -17.30 -16.96 10.76
CA GLY A 105 -16.50 -17.90 10.00
C GLY A 105 -15.05 -18.02 10.46
N CYS A 106 -14.68 -17.34 11.57
CA CYS A 106 -13.34 -17.42 12.18
C CYS A 106 -13.27 -18.39 13.37
N ASP A 107 -14.32 -19.16 13.62
CA ASP A 107 -14.44 -20.21 14.65
C ASP A 107 -13.81 -21.55 14.24
N ARG A 108 -13.11 -21.58 13.12
CA ARG A 108 -12.44 -22.77 12.56
C ARG A 108 -11.27 -23.21 13.45
N GLU A 109 -11.07 -24.53 13.59
CA GLU A 109 -9.99 -25.12 14.39
C GLU A 109 -8.59 -24.69 13.93
N ASP A 110 -8.37 -24.56 12.61
CA ASP A 110 -7.07 -24.17 12.05
C ASP A 110 -6.69 -22.72 12.35
N LEU A 111 -7.62 -21.92 12.87
CA LEU A 111 -7.40 -20.55 13.30
C LEU A 111 -7.24 -20.42 14.82
N GLN A 112 -7.31 -21.52 15.57
CA GLN A 112 -7.22 -21.48 17.03
C GLN A 112 -5.79 -21.83 17.51
N PRO A 113 -5.26 -21.21 18.56
CA PRO A 113 -5.76 -19.97 19.19
C PRO A 113 -5.70 -18.78 18.21
N VAL A 114 -6.76 -17.98 18.19
CA VAL A 114 -6.92 -16.94 17.15
C VAL A 114 -5.82 -15.88 17.17
N LEU A 115 -5.30 -15.51 18.33
CA LEU A 115 -4.18 -14.55 18.43
C LEU A 115 -2.89 -15.09 17.80
N ILE A 116 -2.73 -16.42 17.71
CA ILE A 116 -1.57 -17.05 17.09
C ILE A 116 -1.80 -17.35 15.63
N ASN A 117 -2.95 -17.93 15.28
CA ASN A 117 -3.21 -18.50 13.96
C ASN A 117 -4.20 -17.71 13.10
N GLY A 118 -4.86 -16.68 13.66
CA GLY A 118 -5.97 -15.99 13.02
C GLY A 118 -5.61 -14.71 12.28
N TRP A 119 -4.36 -14.34 12.16
CA TRP A 119 -3.96 -13.13 11.46
C TRP A 119 -3.84 -13.33 9.95
N PHE A 120 -4.28 -12.34 9.18
CA PHE A 120 -4.18 -12.35 7.73
C PHE A 120 -4.02 -10.92 7.17
N TRP A 121 -3.44 -10.82 6.00
CA TRP A 121 -3.38 -9.58 5.23
C TRP A 121 -4.71 -9.39 4.48
N SER A 122 -5.54 -8.47 4.92
CA SER A 122 -6.84 -8.24 4.28
C SER A 122 -6.74 -7.53 2.92
N GLY A 123 -5.55 -6.98 2.58
CA GLY A 123 -5.26 -6.41 1.26
C GLY A 123 -5.03 -7.48 0.19
N SER A 124 -4.25 -8.51 0.51
CA SER A 124 -3.90 -9.62 -0.39
C SER A 124 -4.73 -10.89 -0.15
N GLY A 125 -5.30 -11.05 1.04
CA GLY A 125 -5.99 -12.28 1.46
C GLY A 125 -5.07 -13.38 1.96
N VAL A 126 -3.77 -13.12 2.11
CA VAL A 126 -2.77 -14.08 2.56
C VAL A 126 -2.81 -14.22 4.07
N LYS A 127 -2.79 -15.46 4.58
CA LYS A 127 -2.68 -15.76 6.01
C LYS A 127 -1.26 -15.45 6.49
N LEU A 128 -1.12 -14.79 7.65
CA LEU A 128 0.17 -14.59 8.28
C LEU A 128 0.73 -15.91 8.83
N ALA A 129 2.05 -15.96 8.97
CA ALA A 129 2.69 -17.00 9.79
C ALA A 129 2.20 -16.91 11.23
N LYS A 130 2.37 -17.97 11.99
CA LYS A 130 2.02 -17.98 13.41
C LYS A 130 2.79 -16.87 14.15
N THR A 131 2.09 -16.13 14.99
CA THR A 131 2.66 -14.96 15.66
C THR A 131 3.76 -15.28 16.68
N ASN A 132 3.79 -16.52 17.17
CA ASN A 132 4.79 -17.03 18.12
C ASN A 132 5.97 -17.76 17.44
N GLU A 133 6.03 -17.75 16.11
CA GLU A 133 7.11 -18.37 15.31
C GLU A 133 7.74 -17.31 14.39
N THR A 134 9.04 -17.40 14.18
CA THR A 134 9.69 -16.58 13.14
C THR A 134 9.20 -17.01 11.77
N PRO A 135 8.70 -16.09 10.92
CA PRO A 135 8.25 -16.45 9.58
C PRO A 135 9.38 -17.09 8.76
N ALA A 136 9.04 -18.10 7.96
CA ALA A 136 10.01 -18.83 7.16
C ALA A 136 10.79 -17.88 6.23
N GLY A 137 12.12 -17.96 6.28
CA GLY A 137 13.02 -17.14 5.47
C GLY A 137 13.29 -15.73 6.01
N TRP A 138 12.65 -15.30 7.11
CA TRP A 138 12.83 -13.94 7.63
C TRP A 138 14.09 -13.78 8.50
N GLY A 139 14.52 -14.83 9.21
CA GLY A 139 15.66 -14.76 10.11
C GLY A 139 15.42 -14.00 11.41
N TYR A 140 14.26 -13.34 11.58
CA TYR A 140 13.85 -12.60 12.78
C TYR A 140 12.34 -12.57 12.93
N GLN A 141 11.86 -12.31 14.16
CA GLN A 141 10.46 -12.12 14.47
C GLN A 141 10.08 -10.64 14.28
N PRO A 142 9.13 -10.30 13.38
CA PRO A 142 8.69 -8.93 13.18
C PRO A 142 7.80 -8.40 14.30
N TRP A 143 7.04 -9.28 14.98
CA TRP A 143 6.24 -8.91 16.14
C TRP A 143 7.11 -8.48 17.31
N SER A 144 6.63 -7.54 18.09
CA SER A 144 7.33 -7.10 19.31
C SER A 144 7.39 -8.21 20.34
N ALA A 145 8.53 -8.32 21.04
CA ALA A 145 8.67 -9.20 22.19
C ALA A 145 8.12 -8.55 23.48
N THR A 146 7.74 -7.28 23.41
CA THR A 146 7.22 -6.48 24.51
C THR A 146 6.17 -5.51 24.00
N GLY A 147 5.27 -5.07 24.84
CA GLY A 147 4.23 -4.10 24.52
C GLY A 147 3.94 -3.26 25.77
N HIS A 148 2.72 -2.78 25.89
CA HIS A 148 2.31 -2.00 27.07
C HIS A 148 2.53 -2.78 28.37
N PHE A 149 2.12 -4.03 28.42
CA PHE A 149 2.26 -4.90 29.60
C PHE A 149 3.55 -5.72 29.63
N LYS A 150 4.53 -5.39 28.79
CA LYS A 150 5.80 -6.13 28.66
C LYS A 150 5.59 -7.61 28.28
N ARG A 151 4.57 -7.88 27.48
CA ARG A 151 4.25 -9.21 26.92
C ARG A 151 4.55 -9.26 25.43
N PRO A 152 4.91 -10.44 24.87
CA PRO A 152 5.04 -10.61 23.43
C PRO A 152 3.73 -10.28 22.71
N GLN A 153 3.85 -9.64 21.56
CA GLN A 153 2.73 -9.29 20.72
C GLN A 153 2.39 -10.42 19.71
N PRO A 154 1.12 -10.57 19.32
CA PRO A 154 -0.07 -9.83 19.78
C PRO A 154 -0.52 -10.30 21.17
N ASP A 155 -0.95 -9.39 22.04
CA ASP A 155 -1.35 -9.71 23.40
C ASP A 155 -2.75 -9.21 23.80
N ASN A 156 -3.43 -8.47 22.91
CA ASN A 156 -4.77 -7.90 23.13
C ASN A 156 -4.84 -7.06 24.43
N ALA A 157 -3.78 -6.31 24.74
CA ALA A 157 -3.62 -5.58 26.00
C ALA A 157 -4.73 -4.54 26.24
N GLU A 158 -5.20 -3.86 25.18
CA GLU A 158 -6.22 -2.83 25.29
C GLU A 158 -7.56 -3.39 25.79
N PHE A 159 -7.83 -4.67 25.54
CA PHE A 159 -9.04 -5.33 26.07
C PHE A 159 -9.05 -5.37 27.61
N GLU A 160 -7.90 -5.52 28.25
CA GLU A 160 -7.78 -5.47 29.70
C GLU A 160 -7.96 -4.05 30.28
N ILE A 161 -7.78 -3.03 29.44
CA ILE A 161 -7.87 -1.62 29.86
C ILE A 161 -9.29 -1.06 29.68
N ASN A 162 -9.92 -1.33 28.53
CA ASN A 162 -11.16 -0.68 28.11
C ASN A 162 -12.10 -1.59 27.30
N GLU A 163 -11.89 -2.91 27.35
CA GLU A 163 -12.68 -3.94 26.62
C GLU A 163 -12.59 -3.84 25.09
N THR A 164 -11.69 -3.02 24.55
CA THR A 164 -11.48 -2.95 23.11
C THR A 164 -10.60 -4.08 22.62
N LYS A 165 -11.07 -4.86 21.66
CA LYS A 165 -10.27 -5.90 21.01
C LYS A 165 -9.26 -5.29 20.05
N GLU A 166 -7.99 -5.64 20.22
CA GLU A 166 -6.92 -5.28 19.32
C GLU A 166 -6.91 -6.23 18.12
N SER A 167 -7.58 -5.82 17.05
CA SER A 167 -7.82 -6.69 15.90
C SER A 167 -7.17 -6.19 14.62
N CYS A 168 -6.42 -5.09 14.68
CA CYS A 168 -5.73 -4.48 13.55
C CYS A 168 -4.22 -4.44 13.81
N LEU A 169 -3.43 -4.67 12.75
CA LEU A 169 -1.98 -4.69 12.83
C LEU A 169 -1.41 -3.33 12.42
N GLY A 170 -0.64 -2.74 13.32
CA GLY A 170 0.18 -1.57 13.03
C GLY A 170 1.67 -1.86 13.19
N VAL A 171 2.50 -1.09 12.49
CA VAL A 171 3.93 -1.05 12.73
C VAL A 171 4.24 0.19 13.56
N LEU A 172 4.81 -0.01 14.74
CA LEU A 172 5.14 1.04 15.70
C LEU A 172 6.64 1.29 15.70
N ASN A 173 7.01 2.57 15.71
CA ASN A 173 8.41 3.00 15.74
C ASN A 173 8.82 3.31 17.18
N ASN A 174 9.39 2.32 17.85
CA ASN A 174 10.02 2.43 19.17
C ASN A 174 9.10 3.00 20.29
N VAL A 175 7.79 2.81 20.17
CA VAL A 175 6.80 3.31 21.13
C VAL A 175 7.01 2.70 22.53
N TYR A 176 7.38 1.43 22.57
CA TYR A 176 7.62 0.68 23.81
C TYR A 176 9.12 0.41 24.07
N LYS A 177 10.02 1.14 23.39
CA LYS A 177 11.49 0.96 23.46
C LYS A 177 11.95 -0.42 22.96
N ASP A 178 11.30 -0.93 21.94
CA ASP A 178 11.47 -2.25 21.34
C ASP A 178 11.92 -2.20 19.87
N GLY A 179 12.24 -0.99 19.39
CA GLY A 179 12.56 -0.74 17.99
C GLY A 179 11.31 -0.55 17.13
N ILE A 180 11.45 -0.78 15.82
CA ILE A 180 10.31 -0.73 14.90
C ILE A 180 9.74 -2.12 14.77
N LYS A 181 8.53 -2.35 15.31
CA LYS A 181 7.93 -3.67 15.49
C LYS A 181 6.44 -3.69 15.15
N TRP A 182 5.94 -4.89 14.86
CA TRP A 182 4.52 -5.15 14.67
C TRP A 182 3.81 -5.29 16.01
N HIS A 183 2.61 -4.69 16.10
CA HIS A 183 1.73 -4.75 17.26
C HIS A 183 0.29 -4.96 16.82
N ASP A 184 -0.49 -5.67 17.61
CA ASP A 184 -1.94 -5.60 17.56
C ASP A 184 -2.41 -4.30 18.24
N ILE A 185 -3.47 -3.72 17.70
CA ILE A 185 -3.94 -2.39 18.09
C ILE A 185 -5.45 -2.34 17.88
N GLY A 186 -6.16 -1.61 18.72
CA GLY A 186 -7.57 -1.27 18.50
C GLY A 186 -7.75 -0.52 17.17
N CYS A 187 -8.65 -1.00 16.32
CA CYS A 187 -8.80 -0.51 14.95
C CYS A 187 -9.26 0.94 14.83
N TYR A 188 -9.79 1.53 15.92
CA TYR A 188 -10.29 2.91 15.97
C TYR A 188 -9.18 3.97 16.09
N HIS A 189 -7.98 3.57 16.48
CA HIS A 189 -6.85 4.49 16.55
C HIS A 189 -6.56 5.12 15.19
N THR A 190 -6.05 6.35 15.18
CA THR A 190 -5.77 7.06 13.92
C THR A 190 -4.29 7.09 13.61
N LYS A 191 -3.92 6.65 12.41
CA LYS A 191 -2.53 6.53 11.96
C LYS A 191 -2.39 6.94 10.49
N ALA A 192 -1.14 7.22 10.09
CA ALA A 192 -0.77 7.23 8.68
C ALA A 192 -0.85 5.81 8.08
N VAL A 193 -0.87 5.71 6.77
CA VAL A 193 -0.90 4.43 6.05
C VAL A 193 0.08 4.42 4.89
N ILE A 194 0.73 3.29 4.68
CA ILE A 194 1.42 3.00 3.42
C ILE A 194 0.45 2.21 2.56
N CYS A 195 0.17 2.74 1.37
CA CYS A 195 -0.67 2.08 0.36
C CYS A 195 0.19 1.28 -0.61
N GLU A 196 -0.28 0.10 -0.98
CA GLU A 196 0.32 -0.84 -1.92
C GLU A 196 -0.61 -1.11 -3.10
N ASP A 197 -0.08 -1.29 -4.32
CA ASP A 197 -0.86 -1.70 -5.50
C ASP A 197 -1.69 -2.95 -5.20
N SER A 198 -3.00 -2.90 -5.47
CA SER A 198 -3.89 -4.04 -5.37
C SER A 198 -4.16 -4.62 -6.77
N PRO A 199 -3.55 -5.76 -7.14
CA PRO A 199 -3.79 -6.40 -8.43
C PRO A 199 -5.28 -6.66 -8.72
N PRO A 200 -6.11 -7.15 -7.76
CA PRO A 200 -7.54 -7.35 -7.99
C PRO A 200 -8.28 -6.05 -8.34
N LEU A 201 -8.02 -4.95 -7.62
CA LEU A 201 -8.66 -3.66 -7.88
C LEU A 201 -8.20 -3.07 -9.22
N LEU A 202 -6.93 -3.20 -9.55
CA LEU A 202 -6.39 -2.77 -10.84
C LEU A 202 -6.99 -3.56 -12.01
N GLN A 203 -7.19 -4.88 -11.83
CA GLN A 203 -7.85 -5.75 -12.81
C GLN A 203 -9.34 -5.38 -12.97
N TYR A 204 -10.05 -5.19 -11.87
CA TYR A 204 -11.46 -4.76 -11.87
C TYR A 204 -11.64 -3.46 -12.67
N ILE A 205 -10.87 -2.41 -12.36
CA ILE A 205 -10.94 -1.15 -13.09
C ILE A 205 -10.56 -1.31 -14.55
N ALA A 206 -9.58 -2.16 -14.87
CA ALA A 206 -9.19 -2.41 -16.26
C ALA A 206 -10.29 -3.14 -17.06
N ALA A 207 -11.08 -3.99 -16.41
CA ALA A 207 -12.19 -4.72 -17.00
C ALA A 207 -13.42 -3.82 -17.19
N THR A 208 -13.78 -3.06 -16.15
CA THR A 208 -14.98 -2.20 -16.16
C THR A 208 -14.79 -0.88 -16.92
N ASN A 209 -13.53 -0.47 -17.16
CA ASN A 209 -13.21 0.79 -17.86
C ASN A 209 -12.28 0.59 -19.08
N PRO A 210 -12.69 -0.13 -20.14
CA PRO A 210 -11.84 -0.47 -21.29
C PRO A 210 -11.30 0.75 -22.03
N ASN A 211 -11.97 1.90 -21.91
CA ASN A 211 -11.55 3.15 -22.55
C ASN A 211 -10.33 3.82 -21.91
N ILE A 212 -9.97 3.47 -20.66
CA ILE A 212 -8.76 3.98 -19.99
C ILE A 212 -7.50 3.54 -20.74
N LYS A 213 -7.44 2.29 -21.21
CA LYS A 213 -6.33 1.79 -22.03
C LYS A 213 -6.18 2.61 -23.34
N LYS A 214 -7.30 2.99 -23.96
CA LYS A 214 -7.32 3.82 -25.17
C LYS A 214 -6.84 5.26 -24.88
N LYS A 215 -7.30 5.87 -23.78
CA LYS A 215 -6.85 7.21 -23.32
C LYS A 215 -5.35 7.23 -23.01
N LYS A 216 -4.80 6.22 -22.29
CA LYS A 216 -3.37 6.09 -22.01
C LYS A 216 -2.53 5.96 -23.29
N LYS A 217 -2.95 5.12 -24.25
CA LYS A 217 -2.28 4.99 -25.55
C LYS A 217 -2.28 6.32 -26.34
N LYS A 218 -3.41 7.05 -26.35
CA LYS A 218 -3.51 8.39 -26.99
C LYS A 218 -2.60 9.42 -26.31
N LYS A 219 -2.57 9.48 -24.95
CA LYS A 219 -1.68 10.38 -24.20
C LYS A 219 -0.20 10.06 -24.46
N LYS A 220 0.21 8.78 -24.46
CA LYS A 220 1.59 8.36 -24.79
C LYS A 220 1.98 8.76 -26.24
N LYS A 221 1.09 8.55 -27.23
CA LYS A 221 1.32 8.97 -28.62
C LYS A 221 1.49 10.50 -28.73
N LYS A 222 0.63 11.30 -28.05
CA LYS A 222 0.74 12.77 -28.00
C LYS A 222 2.06 13.24 -27.36
N LYS A 223 2.48 12.62 -26.22
CA LYS A 223 3.77 12.95 -25.58
C LYS A 223 4.97 12.62 -26.48
N LYS A 224 4.97 11.46 -27.17
CA LYS A 224 6.03 11.08 -28.12
C LYS A 224 6.08 12.05 -29.30
N LYS A 225 4.92 12.48 -29.87
CA LYS A 225 4.87 13.50 -30.93
C LYS A 225 5.42 14.86 -30.47
N LYS A 226 5.06 15.31 -29.24
CA LYS A 226 5.60 16.57 -28.68
C LYS A 226 7.12 16.51 -28.46
N LYS A 227 7.67 15.38 -27.94
CA LYS A 227 9.11 15.18 -27.78
C LYS A 227 9.84 15.20 -29.13
N LYS A 228 9.30 14.53 -30.15
CA LYS A 228 9.89 14.56 -31.52
C LYS A 228 9.88 15.98 -32.12
N LYS A 229 8.79 16.74 -31.95
CA LYS A 229 8.73 18.14 -32.42
C LYS A 229 9.75 19.03 -31.69
N LYS A 230 9.90 18.90 -30.36
CA LYS A 230 10.92 19.65 -29.59
C LYS A 230 12.34 19.30 -30.03
N LYS A 231 12.65 18.01 -30.29
CA LYS A 231 13.96 17.57 -30.77
C LYS A 231 14.26 18.13 -32.16
N LYS A 232 13.27 18.11 -33.09
CA LYS A 232 13.42 18.72 -34.43
C LYS A 232 13.68 20.23 -34.35
N LYS A 233 12.93 20.98 -33.50
CA LYS A 233 13.16 22.42 -33.30
C LYS A 233 14.57 22.71 -32.74
N LYS A 234 15.04 21.91 -31.76
CA LYS A 234 16.39 22.07 -31.19
C LYS A 234 17.48 21.83 -32.23
N ASN A 235 17.34 20.77 -33.04
CA ASN A 235 18.31 20.47 -34.09
C ASN A 235 18.34 21.57 -35.18
N MET A 236 17.17 22.08 -35.58
CA MET A 236 17.10 23.18 -36.56
C MET A 236 17.71 24.47 -36.04
N LEU A 237 17.53 24.78 -34.74
CA LEU A 237 18.17 25.94 -34.11
C LEU A 237 19.70 25.78 -34.03
N MET A 238 20.20 24.59 -33.74
CA MET A 238 21.63 24.30 -33.77
C MET A 238 22.23 24.43 -35.18
N LEU A 239 21.52 23.94 -36.21
CA LEU A 239 21.96 24.10 -37.61
C LEU A 239 22.02 25.58 -38.00
N PHE A 240 20.98 26.35 -37.64
CA PHE A 240 20.91 27.79 -37.92
C PHE A 240 22.04 28.55 -37.26
N ASN A 241 22.34 28.26 -35.98
CA ASN A 241 23.46 28.89 -35.28
C ASN A 241 24.82 28.51 -35.89
N ALA A 242 25.01 27.26 -36.32
CA ALA A 242 26.22 26.81 -36.99
C ALA A 242 26.43 27.51 -38.35
N LEU A 243 25.36 27.63 -39.16
CA LEU A 243 25.41 28.36 -40.42
C LEU A 243 25.69 29.85 -40.21
N HIS A 244 25.11 30.49 -39.22
CA HIS A 244 25.32 31.86 -38.87
C HIS A 244 26.78 32.11 -38.45
N GLN A 245 27.36 31.22 -37.64
CA GLN A 245 28.78 31.27 -37.29
C GLN A 245 29.69 31.10 -38.53
N ALA A 246 29.40 30.12 -39.38
CA ALA A 246 30.16 29.90 -40.61
C ALA A 246 30.12 31.12 -41.55
N TYR A 247 28.95 31.75 -41.67
CA TYR A 247 28.81 32.99 -42.46
C TYR A 247 29.66 34.14 -41.92
N TYR A 248 29.74 34.28 -40.58
CA TYR A 248 30.54 35.31 -39.93
C TYR A 248 32.04 35.13 -40.19
N TYR A 249 32.53 33.87 -40.23
CA TYR A 249 33.94 33.56 -40.51
C TYR A 249 34.34 33.69 -41.99
N LEU A 250 33.37 33.75 -42.91
CA LEU A 250 33.60 33.89 -44.35
C LEU A 250 33.50 35.34 -44.85
N THR A 251 33.00 36.26 -44.01
CA THR A 251 32.75 37.66 -44.36
C THR A 251 33.68 38.66 -43.69
N TYR A 252 34.56 38.18 -42.80
CA TYR A 252 35.62 38.92 -42.13
C TYR A 252 36.92 38.11 -42.17
#